data_6332d8ef23fdf77a78857655d0d0bbbe
#
_entry.id   6332d8ef23fdf77a78857655d0d0bbbe
#
_cell.length_a   1.000
_cell.length_b   1.000
_cell.length_c   1.000
_cell.angle_alpha   90.00
_cell.angle_beta   90.00
_cell.angle_gamma   90.00
#
_symmetry.space_group_name_H-M   'P 1'
#
loop_
_entity.id
_entity.type
_entity.pdbx_description
1 polymer ?
#
loop_
_entity_poly.entity_id
_entity_poly.type
_entity_poly.pdbx_seq_one_letter_code
_entity_poly.pdbx_strand_id
1 'polypeptide(L)'
;MDFWNRSPVDPSLPKDDRGSGSFNDYKYNLLPNSVRTTLRLANSTPCQDELQRIIDSGEGELETAISRRSPEEERTDAPMDIRLFSGSRVTGVVGTIPRGLEPVVDEALSRLDGVGKKARIPASVQKTRSGWRVDLLIGQTR
;
A
#
# COMPACT_ATOMS: atom_id res chain seq x y z
N MET A 1 -15.30 21.12 -10.70
CA MET A 1 -14.87 20.02 -9.83
C MET A 1 -13.37 19.78 -10.05
N ASP A 2 -12.63 19.70 -9.00
CA ASP A 2 -11.19 19.51 -9.09
C ASP A 2 -10.85 18.02 -8.93
N PHE A 3 -10.59 17.36 -10.04
CA PHE A 3 -10.24 15.93 -10.03
C PHE A 3 -8.88 15.66 -9.38
N TRP A 4 -8.00 16.64 -9.38
CA TRP A 4 -6.62 16.46 -8.91
C TRP A 4 -6.52 16.32 -7.40
N ASN A 5 -7.50 16.85 -6.69
CA ASN A 5 -7.54 16.86 -5.23
C ASN A 5 -8.37 15.72 -4.64
N ARG A 6 -8.89 14.85 -5.48
CA ARG A 6 -9.69 13.73 -5.01
C ARG A 6 -8.83 12.56 -4.61
N SER A 7 -9.11 11.99 -3.45
CA SER A 7 -8.60 10.69 -3.09
C SER A 7 -9.27 9.63 -3.95
N PRO A 8 -8.52 8.60 -4.41
CA PRO A 8 -9.13 7.47 -5.10
C PRO A 8 -10.15 6.79 -4.21
N VAL A 9 -11.32 6.50 -4.77
CA VAL A 9 -12.42 5.85 -4.03
C VAL A 9 -13.02 4.75 -4.90
N ASP A 10 -13.15 3.57 -4.33
CA ASP A 10 -13.91 2.48 -4.93
C ASP A 10 -15.27 2.42 -4.25
N PRO A 11 -16.35 2.85 -4.92
CA PRO A 11 -17.67 2.87 -4.30
C PRO A 11 -18.25 1.46 -4.03
N SER A 12 -17.66 0.42 -4.60
CA SER A 12 -18.09 -0.96 -4.33
C SER A 12 -17.65 -1.44 -2.94
N LEU A 13 -16.70 -0.74 -2.31
CA LEU A 13 -16.20 -1.10 -0.99
C LEU A 13 -16.91 -0.32 0.11
N PRO A 14 -17.04 -0.90 1.32
CA PRO A 14 -17.54 -0.17 2.48
C PRO A 14 -16.70 1.08 2.75
N LYS A 15 -17.34 2.11 3.29
CA LYS A 15 -16.72 3.41 3.55
C LYS A 15 -15.44 3.31 4.38
N ASP A 16 -15.41 2.40 5.34
CA ASP A 16 -14.28 2.20 6.25
C ASP A 16 -13.23 1.22 5.71
N ASP A 17 -13.40 0.74 4.47
CA ASP A 17 -12.50 -0.22 3.84
C ASP A 17 -12.03 0.23 2.44
N ARG A 18 -12.07 1.53 2.19
CA ARG A 18 -11.67 2.12 0.90
C ARG A 18 -10.19 2.52 0.85
N GLY A 19 -9.50 2.38 1.99
CA GLY A 19 -8.15 2.86 2.11
C GLY A 19 -8.11 4.40 2.16
N SER A 20 -6.91 4.93 2.11
CA SER A 20 -6.73 6.39 2.04
C SER A 20 -5.40 6.72 1.38
N GLY A 21 -5.36 7.86 0.74
CA GLY A 21 -4.22 8.40 0.05
C GLY A 21 -4.70 9.38 -1.01
N SER A 22 -3.86 10.31 -1.37
CA SER A 22 -4.17 11.33 -2.37
C SER A 22 -2.92 11.68 -3.15
N PHE A 23 -3.08 11.99 -4.44
CA PHE A 23 -1.98 12.50 -5.24
C PHE A 23 -1.40 13.80 -4.68
N ASN A 24 -2.17 14.52 -3.86
CA ASN A 24 -1.66 15.72 -3.19
C ASN A 24 -0.57 15.42 -2.17
N ASP A 25 -0.43 14.17 -1.73
CA ASP A 25 0.63 13.74 -0.82
C ASP A 25 1.96 13.52 -1.53
N TYR A 26 1.99 13.68 -2.86
CA TYR A 26 3.15 13.37 -3.69
C TYR A 26 3.51 14.55 -4.58
N LYS A 27 4.80 14.62 -4.91
CA LYS A 27 5.31 15.59 -5.87
C LYS A 27 4.98 15.16 -7.30
N TYR A 28 5.24 16.03 -8.24
CA TYR A 28 5.00 15.78 -9.66
C TYR A 28 5.62 14.45 -10.15
N ASN A 29 6.79 14.09 -9.62
CA ASN A 29 7.47 12.85 -9.96
C ASN A 29 7.07 11.66 -9.05
N LEU A 30 5.94 11.78 -8.39
CA LEU A 30 5.38 10.76 -7.48
C LEU A 30 6.23 10.50 -6.22
N LEU A 31 7.16 11.38 -5.93
CA LEU A 31 7.93 11.31 -4.67
C LEU A 31 7.04 11.78 -3.52
N PRO A 32 6.95 11.02 -2.41
CA PRO A 32 6.18 11.48 -1.26
C PRO A 32 6.66 12.84 -0.77
N ASN A 33 5.72 13.72 -0.38
CA ASN A 33 6.04 15.06 0.09
C ASN A 33 6.78 15.05 1.43
N SER A 34 6.60 14.00 2.23
CA SER A 34 7.14 13.91 3.56
C SER A 34 7.52 12.47 3.88
N VAL A 35 8.49 12.28 4.76
CA VAL A 35 8.83 10.96 5.30
C VAL A 35 7.67 10.36 6.11
N ARG A 36 6.70 11.17 6.50
CA ARG A 36 5.51 10.75 7.25
C ARG A 36 4.35 10.34 6.34
N THR A 37 4.48 10.50 5.04
CA THR A 37 3.42 10.12 4.10
C THR A 37 3.12 8.63 4.23
N THR A 38 1.86 8.29 4.39
CA THR A 38 1.39 6.91 4.45
C THR A 38 0.31 6.67 3.40
N LEU A 39 0.10 5.41 3.06
CA LEU A 39 -0.93 4.99 2.14
C LEU A 39 -1.65 3.81 2.77
N ARG A 40 -2.93 3.98 3.10
CA ARG A 40 -3.72 2.90 3.71
C ARG A 40 -4.32 2.01 2.63
N LEU A 41 -4.14 0.71 2.78
CA LEU A 41 -4.70 -0.26 1.86
C LEU A 41 -6.23 -0.28 1.93
N ALA A 42 -6.84 -0.58 0.79
CA ALA A 42 -8.27 -0.83 0.68
C ALA A 42 -8.55 -2.33 0.78
N ASN A 43 -9.81 -2.68 0.94
CA ASN A 43 -10.29 -4.06 0.87
C ASN A 43 -9.59 -5.00 1.86
N SER A 44 -9.35 -4.54 3.08
CA SER A 44 -8.75 -5.34 4.15
C SER A 44 -9.79 -6.10 4.98
N THR A 45 -11.08 -5.79 4.84
CA THR A 45 -12.14 -6.49 5.58
C THR A 45 -12.12 -8.00 5.34
N PRO A 46 -11.95 -8.50 4.11
CA PRO A 46 -11.84 -9.94 3.88
C PRO A 46 -10.53 -10.56 4.38
N CYS A 47 -9.59 -9.74 4.83
CA CYS A 47 -8.24 -10.19 5.20
C CYS A 47 -8.02 -10.20 6.71
N GLN A 48 -9.07 -10.07 7.52
CA GLN A 48 -8.94 -9.94 8.97
C GLN A 48 -8.26 -11.14 9.63
N ASP A 49 -8.53 -12.34 9.16
CA ASP A 49 -7.91 -13.55 9.72
C ASP A 49 -6.40 -13.56 9.46
N GLU A 50 -5.99 -13.15 8.27
CA GLU A 50 -4.57 -13.07 7.93
C GLU A 50 -3.86 -11.99 8.76
N LEU A 51 -4.50 -10.84 8.91
CA LEU A 51 -3.96 -9.75 9.72
C LEU A 51 -3.87 -10.15 11.19
N GLN A 52 -4.85 -10.89 11.70
CA GLN A 52 -4.81 -11.37 13.07
C GLN A 52 -3.63 -12.35 13.28
N ARG A 53 -3.37 -13.22 12.32
CA ARG A 53 -2.19 -14.11 12.38
C ARG A 53 -0.89 -13.33 12.43
N ILE A 54 -0.77 -12.27 11.66
CA ILE A 54 0.42 -11.41 11.66
C ILE A 54 0.62 -10.80 13.04
N ILE A 55 -0.44 -10.26 13.62
CA ILE A 55 -0.38 -9.66 14.96
C ILE A 55 -0.03 -10.71 16.02
N ASP A 56 -0.65 -11.87 15.94
CA ASP A 56 -0.42 -12.96 16.91
C ASP A 56 1.00 -13.53 16.82
N SER A 57 1.62 -13.45 15.66
CA SER A 57 3.01 -13.93 15.49
C SER A 57 4.04 -13.06 16.22
N GLY A 58 3.67 -11.82 16.57
CA GLY A 58 4.57 -10.91 17.25
C GLY A 58 5.72 -10.39 16.41
N GLU A 59 5.66 -10.54 15.09
CA GLU A 59 6.70 -10.06 14.20
C GLU A 59 6.79 -8.53 14.25
N GLY A 60 8.03 -8.02 14.40
CA GLY A 60 8.24 -6.59 14.57
C GLY A 60 8.14 -5.78 13.28
N GLU A 61 8.92 -6.15 12.27
CA GLU A 61 8.99 -5.40 11.03
C GLU A 61 8.23 -6.08 9.92
N LEU A 62 7.43 -5.30 9.20
CA LEU A 62 6.66 -5.75 8.07
C LEU A 62 7.08 -4.93 6.85
N GLU A 63 7.15 -5.59 5.69
CA GLU A 63 7.49 -4.96 4.43
C GLU A 63 6.64 -5.59 3.33
N THR A 64 6.42 -4.84 2.24
CA THR A 64 5.69 -5.38 1.10
C THR A 64 6.45 -6.51 0.44
N ALA A 65 5.71 -7.53 0.02
CA ALA A 65 6.25 -8.69 -0.72
C ALA A 65 5.64 -8.69 -2.13
N ILE A 66 5.86 -7.60 -2.85
CA ILE A 66 5.33 -7.40 -4.20
C ILE A 66 6.39 -6.81 -5.11
N SER A 67 6.18 -6.97 -6.42
CA SER A 67 6.98 -6.32 -7.45
C SER A 67 6.17 -5.19 -8.09
N ARG A 68 6.86 -4.22 -8.70
CA ARG A 68 6.15 -3.23 -9.51
C ARG A 68 5.43 -3.94 -10.66
N ARG A 69 4.37 -3.32 -11.13
CA ARG A 69 3.62 -3.86 -12.25
C ARG A 69 4.49 -3.95 -13.51
N SER A 70 4.22 -4.95 -14.33
CA SER A 70 4.83 -5.05 -15.65
C SER A 70 4.30 -3.94 -16.56
N PRO A 71 5.00 -3.63 -17.68
CA PRO A 71 4.49 -2.64 -18.64
C PRO A 71 3.08 -2.96 -19.13
N GLU A 72 2.74 -4.24 -19.28
CA GLU A 72 1.40 -4.64 -19.69
C GLU A 72 0.37 -4.39 -18.58
N GLU A 73 0.71 -4.70 -17.35
CA GLU A 73 -0.15 -4.42 -16.22
C GLU A 73 -0.38 -2.92 -16.03
N GLU A 74 0.67 -2.12 -16.22
CA GLU A 74 0.53 -0.66 -16.18
C GLU A 74 -0.40 -0.16 -17.28
N ARG A 75 -0.26 -0.71 -18.48
CA ARG A 75 -1.06 -0.31 -19.65
C ARG A 75 -2.54 -0.64 -19.46
N THR A 76 -2.84 -1.76 -18.82
CA THR A 76 -4.21 -2.19 -18.55
C THR A 76 -4.75 -1.66 -17.23
N ASP A 77 -3.95 -0.86 -16.51
CA ASP A 77 -4.29 -0.33 -15.19
C ASP A 77 -4.69 -1.44 -14.21
N ALA A 78 -3.88 -2.48 -14.16
CA ALA A 78 -4.14 -3.63 -13.30
C ALA A 78 -4.08 -3.24 -11.82
N PRO A 79 -4.96 -3.81 -10.99
CA PRO A 79 -4.92 -3.59 -9.54
C PRO A 79 -3.68 -4.24 -8.93
N MET A 80 -3.30 -3.78 -7.74
CA MET A 80 -2.18 -4.33 -6.99
C MET A 80 -2.68 -4.87 -5.64
N ASP A 81 -2.73 -6.18 -5.52
CA ASP A 81 -2.97 -6.84 -4.23
C ASP A 81 -1.66 -6.90 -3.46
N ILE A 82 -1.75 -6.65 -2.17
CA ILE A 82 -0.57 -6.55 -1.31
C ILE A 82 -0.44 -7.76 -0.41
N ARG A 83 0.76 -8.34 -0.42
CA ARG A 83 1.22 -9.33 0.54
C ARG A 83 2.38 -8.73 1.31
N LEU A 84 2.65 -9.26 2.47
CA LEU A 84 3.73 -8.75 3.31
C LEU A 84 4.76 -9.83 3.60
N PHE A 85 6.00 -9.39 3.82
CA PHE A 85 6.99 -10.20 4.54
C PHE A 85 6.76 -9.98 6.04
N SER A 86 6.52 -11.05 6.75
CA SER A 86 6.46 -11.08 8.20
C SER A 86 7.61 -11.97 8.67
N GLY A 87 8.72 -11.35 9.02
CA GLY A 87 9.97 -12.08 9.20
C GLY A 87 10.42 -12.66 7.86
N SER A 88 10.67 -13.97 7.82
CA SER A 88 11.06 -14.69 6.60
C SER A 88 9.88 -15.26 5.82
N ARG A 89 8.66 -15.04 6.29
CA ARG A 89 7.45 -15.62 5.69
C ARG A 89 6.71 -14.58 4.86
N VAL A 90 6.13 -15.03 3.75
CA VAL A 90 5.24 -14.21 2.94
C VAL A 90 3.80 -14.53 3.36
N THR A 91 3.04 -13.48 3.67
CA THR A 91 1.64 -13.63 4.09
C THR A 91 0.73 -13.84 2.88
N GLY A 92 -0.54 -14.15 3.15
CA GLY A 92 -1.59 -14.00 2.15
C GLY A 92 -1.86 -12.52 1.86
N VAL A 93 -2.83 -12.26 0.99
CA VAL A 93 -3.22 -10.89 0.67
C VAL A 93 -3.80 -10.21 1.91
N VAL A 94 -3.36 -8.99 2.18
CA VAL A 94 -3.80 -8.20 3.33
C VAL A 94 -4.58 -6.96 2.92
N GLY A 95 -4.67 -6.68 1.64
CA GLY A 95 -5.42 -5.56 1.10
C GLY A 95 -4.98 -5.25 -0.32
N THR A 96 -5.52 -4.18 -0.85
CA THR A 96 -5.28 -3.74 -2.23
C THR A 96 -4.91 -2.26 -2.22
N ILE A 97 -4.04 -1.85 -3.12
CA ILE A 97 -3.74 -0.41 -3.28
C ILE A 97 -5.02 0.30 -3.71
N PRO A 98 -5.39 1.41 -3.06
CA PRO A 98 -6.53 2.20 -3.52
C PRO A 98 -6.40 2.51 -5.01
N ARG A 99 -7.48 2.25 -5.76
CA ARG A 99 -7.43 2.39 -7.23
C ARG A 99 -7.05 3.81 -7.63
N GLY A 100 -6.10 3.89 -8.54
CA GLY A 100 -5.53 5.15 -8.99
C GLY A 100 -4.19 5.49 -8.36
N LEU A 101 -3.83 4.87 -7.24
CA LEU A 101 -2.54 5.10 -6.57
C LEU A 101 -1.48 4.05 -6.91
N GLU A 102 -1.78 3.10 -7.76
CA GLU A 102 -0.81 2.08 -8.18
C GLU A 102 0.49 2.68 -8.74
N PRO A 103 0.45 3.74 -9.56
CA PRO A 103 1.69 4.34 -10.07
C PRO A 103 2.61 4.85 -8.97
N VAL A 104 2.07 5.31 -7.84
CA VAL A 104 2.86 5.78 -6.70
C VAL A 104 3.67 4.63 -6.12
N VAL A 105 3.05 3.46 -5.99
CA VAL A 105 3.71 2.27 -5.47
C VAL A 105 4.75 1.75 -6.47
N ASP A 106 4.40 1.69 -7.75
CA ASP A 106 5.34 1.30 -8.81
C ASP A 106 6.59 2.17 -8.78
N GLU A 107 6.41 3.48 -8.64
CA GLU A 107 7.52 4.43 -8.61
C GLU A 107 8.38 4.26 -7.37
N ALA A 108 7.77 4.02 -6.21
CA ALA A 108 8.50 3.78 -4.97
C ALA A 108 9.38 2.53 -5.08
N LEU A 109 8.83 1.44 -5.61
CA LEU A 109 9.57 0.20 -5.81
C LEU A 109 10.72 0.40 -6.79
N SER A 110 10.47 1.11 -7.89
CA SER A 110 11.48 1.41 -8.90
C SER A 110 12.61 2.26 -8.34
N ARG A 111 12.27 3.25 -7.53
CA ARG A 111 13.24 4.15 -6.89
C ARG A 111 14.19 3.40 -5.95
N LEU A 112 13.62 2.51 -5.13
CA LEU A 112 14.41 1.67 -4.22
C LEU A 112 15.35 0.76 -4.99
N ASP A 113 14.86 0.11 -6.03
CA ASP A 113 15.66 -0.76 -6.87
C ASP A 113 16.78 0.03 -7.57
N GLY A 114 16.46 1.23 -8.05
CA GLY A 114 17.40 2.08 -8.76
C GLY A 114 18.58 2.56 -7.93
N VAL A 115 18.43 2.59 -6.59
CA VAL A 115 19.53 2.97 -5.68
C VAL A 115 20.17 1.75 -5.01
N GLY A 116 19.87 0.54 -5.50
CA GLY A 116 20.47 -0.68 -4.98
C GLY A 116 19.90 -1.18 -3.66
N LYS A 117 18.75 -0.65 -3.24
CA LYS A 117 18.05 -1.11 -2.05
C LYS A 117 17.03 -2.19 -2.41
N LYS A 118 16.67 -3.00 -1.43
CA LYS A 118 15.58 -3.94 -1.63
C LYS A 118 14.29 -3.17 -1.94
N ALA A 119 13.58 -3.58 -2.99
CA ALA A 119 12.33 -2.94 -3.41
C ALA A 119 11.20 -3.40 -2.49
N ARG A 120 11.21 -2.93 -1.26
CA ARG A 120 10.24 -3.26 -0.22
C ARG A 120 9.84 -2.00 0.52
N ILE A 121 8.54 -1.77 0.62
CA ILE A 121 8.00 -0.62 1.34
C ILE A 121 7.64 -1.08 2.75
N PRO A 122 8.14 -0.40 3.79
CA PRO A 122 7.76 -0.74 5.16
C PRO A 122 6.25 -0.62 5.35
N ALA A 123 5.69 -1.47 6.20
CA ALA A 123 4.27 -1.50 6.47
C ALA A 123 3.98 -1.62 7.95
N SER A 124 2.79 -1.19 8.35
CA SER A 124 2.33 -1.23 9.73
C SER A 124 0.88 -1.66 9.77
N VAL A 125 0.53 -2.57 10.68
CA VAL A 125 -0.85 -2.99 10.88
C VAL A 125 -1.43 -2.17 12.02
N GLN A 126 -2.57 -1.50 11.74
CA GLN A 126 -3.22 -0.61 12.68
C GLN A 126 -4.60 -1.15 13.06
N LYS A 127 -4.95 -1.07 14.34
CA LYS A 127 -6.29 -1.41 14.79
C LYS A 127 -7.19 -0.18 14.68
N THR A 128 -8.33 -0.34 14.00
CA THR A 128 -9.32 0.71 13.85
C THR A 128 -10.66 0.22 14.37
N ARG A 129 -11.66 1.10 14.38
CA ARG A 129 -13.03 0.74 14.78
C ARG A 129 -13.61 -0.38 13.90
N SER A 130 -13.21 -0.42 12.63
CA SER A 130 -13.70 -1.41 11.66
C SER A 130 -12.79 -2.62 11.52
N GLY A 131 -11.76 -2.75 12.37
CA GLY A 131 -10.85 -3.88 12.38
C GLY A 131 -9.42 -3.49 12.02
N TRP A 132 -8.64 -4.49 11.68
CA TRP A 132 -7.24 -4.29 11.29
C TRP A 132 -7.15 -3.65 9.92
N ARG A 133 -6.24 -2.69 9.78
CA ARG A 133 -5.92 -2.04 8.50
C ARG A 133 -4.41 -1.96 8.35
N VAL A 134 -3.96 -1.81 7.11
CA VAL A 134 -2.53 -1.79 6.80
C VAL A 134 -2.18 -0.44 6.22
N ASP A 135 -1.15 0.20 6.80
CA ASP A 135 -0.58 1.43 6.26
C ASP A 135 0.78 1.11 5.65
N LEU A 136 0.97 1.47 4.39
CA LEU A 136 2.29 1.48 3.78
C LEU A 136 2.99 2.77 4.18
N LEU A 137 4.18 2.63 4.76
CA LEU A 137 4.98 3.78 5.21
C LEU A 137 5.80 4.31 4.03
N ILE A 138 5.10 4.68 2.98
CA ILE A 138 5.70 4.99 1.68
C ILE A 138 6.59 6.24 1.73
N GLY A 139 6.34 7.14 2.67
CA GLY A 139 7.20 8.29 2.89
C GLY A 139 8.64 7.92 3.24
N GLN A 140 8.84 6.76 3.82
CA GLN A 140 10.18 6.27 4.16
C GLN A 140 10.98 5.80 2.94
N THR A 141 10.36 5.74 1.78
CA THR A 141 11.03 5.37 0.53
C THR A 141 11.62 6.57 -0.22
N ARG A 142 11.48 7.77 0.33
CA ARG A 142 11.98 8.99 -0.30
C ARG A 142 13.48 8.93 -0.58
#